data_e515afcb1b2bd05dac2c3a7cc1b03621
#
_entry.id   e515afcb1b2bd05dac2c3a7cc1b03621
#
_cell.length_a   1.000
_cell.length_b   1.000
_cell.length_c   1.000
_cell.angle_alpha   90.00
_cell.angle_beta   90.00
_cell.angle_gamma   90.00
#
_symmetry.space_group_name_H-M   'P 1'
#
loop_
_entity.id
_entity.type
_entity.pdbx_description
1 polymer ?
#
loop_
_entity_poly.entity_id
_entity_poly.type
_entity_poly.pdbx_seq_one_letter_code
_entity_poly.pdbx_strand_id
1 'polypeptide(L)'
;MKAGIALALHVLEALLGWNNGVPPSRPLTVLLVSDEEVGSGSSRPITENLARQSEAVLVLEPAAGGNGALKTARKGIGEYTLQVEGVSAHSGLDFEKGHSAVVELSRQILRLSEMVDLRSGTTINAGKIQGGTRGNVVAAEASAVIDLRAKTKKELERVHRRLMSLRPFDPGCRVKISGGVNRPPMERTAKVAALYKKAAQIAHELGWGLEEAAVGGGSDGNFTAALGVPTLDGLGAVGDGAHAAHESVVISELPKRAALLAGLLSL
;
A
#
# COMPACT_ATOMS: atom_id res chain seq x y z
N MET A 1 2.37 14.75 2.77
CA MET A 1 3.87 14.64 2.64
C MET A 1 4.64 15.92 3.00
N LYS A 2 4.30 17.12 2.51
CA LYS A 2 5.08 18.36 2.81
C LYS A 2 5.31 18.59 4.31
N ALA A 3 4.29 18.36 5.15
CA ALA A 3 4.43 18.47 6.60
C ALA A 3 5.41 17.44 7.20
N GLY A 4 5.46 16.21 6.67
CA GLY A 4 6.46 15.21 7.06
C GLY A 4 7.89 15.66 6.75
N ILE A 5 8.11 16.26 5.57
CA ILE A 5 9.42 16.82 5.20
C ILE A 5 9.79 17.99 6.15
N ALA A 6 8.84 18.89 6.42
CA ALA A 6 9.09 20.00 7.35
C ALA A 6 9.43 19.51 8.77
N LEU A 7 8.73 18.48 9.26
CA LEU A 7 9.04 17.83 10.53
C LEU A 7 10.46 17.23 10.55
N ALA A 8 10.87 16.51 9.48
CA ALA A 8 12.20 15.94 9.38
C ALA A 8 13.28 17.04 9.46
N LEU A 9 13.15 18.10 8.67
CA LEU A 9 14.11 19.19 8.65
C LEU A 9 14.21 19.90 10.01
N HIS A 10 13.07 20.20 10.62
CA HIS A 10 13.02 20.86 11.93
C HIS A 10 13.66 20.00 13.03
N VAL A 11 13.39 18.70 13.04
CA VAL A 11 13.98 17.78 14.02
C VAL A 11 15.47 17.63 13.83
N LEU A 12 15.96 17.56 12.60
CA LEU A 12 17.40 17.52 12.32
C LEU A 12 18.10 18.79 12.79
N GLU A 13 17.53 19.96 12.51
CA GLU A 13 18.04 21.24 12.97
C GLU A 13 18.10 21.31 14.50
N ALA A 14 17.01 20.87 15.18
CA ALA A 14 16.95 20.83 16.63
C ALA A 14 18.01 19.89 17.23
N LEU A 15 18.14 18.67 16.71
CA LEU A 15 19.12 17.69 17.20
C LEU A 15 20.56 18.17 17.05
N LEU A 16 20.89 18.81 15.93
CA LEU A 16 22.22 19.40 15.72
C LEU A 16 22.48 20.60 16.64
N GLY A 17 21.48 21.45 16.84
CA GLY A 17 21.56 22.61 17.73
C GLY A 17 21.68 22.24 19.20
N TRP A 18 20.91 21.27 19.69
CA TRP A 18 20.95 20.81 21.08
C TRP A 18 22.29 20.13 21.44
N ASN A 19 22.91 19.44 20.49
CA ASN A 19 24.20 18.77 20.68
C ASN A 19 25.41 19.67 20.40
N ASN A 20 25.25 21.00 20.34
CA ASN A 20 26.33 21.93 19.96
C ASN A 20 27.01 21.52 18.64
N GLY A 21 26.25 21.04 17.67
CA GLY A 21 26.77 20.57 16.38
C GLY A 21 27.35 19.16 16.39
N VAL A 22 27.23 18.42 17.50
CA VAL A 22 27.64 17.01 17.56
C VAL A 22 26.56 16.17 16.87
N PRO A 23 26.90 15.39 15.83
CA PRO A 23 25.89 14.55 15.14
C PRO A 23 25.33 13.47 16.08
N PRO A 24 24.14 12.92 15.77
CA PRO A 24 23.59 11.76 16.49
C PRO A 24 24.63 10.63 16.58
N SER A 25 24.57 9.85 17.65
CA SER A 25 25.49 8.72 17.89
C SER A 25 25.41 7.62 16.81
N ARG A 26 24.31 7.60 16.05
CA ARG A 26 24.06 6.68 14.93
C ARG A 26 23.96 7.44 13.62
N PRO A 27 24.47 6.87 12.52
CA PRO A 27 24.27 7.45 11.19
C PRO A 27 22.79 7.58 10.87
N LEU A 28 22.39 8.73 10.35
CA LEU A 28 21.03 9.03 9.94
C LEU A 28 20.99 9.29 8.43
N THR A 29 20.12 8.59 7.72
CA THR A 29 19.87 8.81 6.30
C THR A 29 18.44 9.30 6.11
N VAL A 30 18.28 10.43 5.41
CA VAL A 30 16.97 10.92 4.98
C VAL A 30 16.82 10.63 3.49
N LEU A 31 15.80 9.85 3.13
CA LEU A 31 15.46 9.54 1.76
C LEU A 31 14.19 10.28 1.37
N LEU A 32 14.26 11.09 0.32
CA LEU A 32 13.11 11.74 -0.31
C LEU A 32 12.91 11.11 -1.70
N VAL A 33 11.72 10.61 -1.95
CA VAL A 33 11.33 9.97 -3.22
C VAL A 33 10.22 10.79 -3.89
N SER A 34 10.15 10.72 -5.22
CA SER A 34 9.17 11.47 -6.02
C SER A 34 8.16 10.59 -6.76
N ASP A 35 8.26 9.27 -6.66
CA ASP A 35 7.48 8.29 -7.44
C ASP A 35 6.63 7.35 -6.56
N GLU A 36 6.43 7.68 -5.27
CA GLU A 36 5.64 6.85 -4.34
C GLU A 36 4.21 6.67 -4.83
N GLU A 37 3.56 7.75 -5.28
CA GLU A 37 2.17 7.78 -5.74
C GLU A 37 1.93 7.01 -7.06
N VAL A 38 2.99 6.68 -7.77
CA VAL A 38 2.94 5.88 -9.01
C VAL A 38 3.58 4.50 -8.85
N GLY A 39 3.81 4.05 -7.59
CA GLY A 39 4.23 2.69 -7.27
C GLY A 39 5.73 2.49 -7.06
N SER A 40 6.52 3.57 -6.95
CA SER A 40 7.94 3.56 -6.55
C SER A 40 8.86 2.75 -7.48
N GLY A 41 8.55 2.73 -8.78
CA GLY A 41 9.29 1.92 -9.75
C GLY A 41 10.79 2.23 -9.82
N SER A 42 11.15 3.51 -9.68
CA SER A 42 12.53 3.99 -9.72
C SER A 42 13.20 4.00 -8.35
N SER A 43 12.45 4.42 -7.31
CA SER A 43 13.01 4.62 -5.96
C SER A 43 13.10 3.32 -5.14
N ARG A 44 12.28 2.32 -5.42
CA ARG A 44 12.24 1.06 -4.66
C ARG A 44 13.61 0.39 -4.48
N PRO A 45 14.47 0.22 -5.51
CA PRO A 45 15.78 -0.39 -5.32
C PRO A 45 16.67 0.39 -4.34
N ILE A 46 16.58 1.73 -4.35
CA ILE A 46 17.32 2.62 -3.45
C ILE A 46 16.77 2.47 -2.03
N THR A 47 15.44 2.53 -1.86
CA THR A 47 14.75 2.35 -0.58
C THR A 47 15.12 1.01 0.05
N GLU A 48 15.06 -0.07 -0.71
CA GLU A 48 15.40 -1.42 -0.22
C GLU A 48 16.89 -1.55 0.14
N ASN A 49 17.79 -0.94 -0.65
CA ASN A 49 19.22 -0.98 -0.36
C ASN A 49 19.57 -0.24 0.93
N LEU A 50 19.05 0.97 1.12
CA LEU A 50 19.25 1.74 2.35
C LEU A 50 18.62 1.07 3.56
N ALA A 51 17.41 0.49 3.40
CA ALA A 51 16.75 -0.23 4.49
C ALA A 51 17.57 -1.42 5.00
N ARG A 52 18.21 -2.19 4.10
CA ARG A 52 19.07 -3.33 4.51
C ARG A 52 20.26 -2.91 5.36
N GLN A 53 20.69 -1.66 5.28
CA GLN A 53 21.79 -1.07 6.04
C GLN A 53 21.33 -0.36 7.31
N SER A 54 20.01 -0.32 7.56
CA SER A 54 19.39 0.43 8.65
C SER A 54 18.92 -0.51 9.77
N GLU A 55 19.06 -0.08 11.01
CA GLU A 55 18.49 -0.79 12.18
C GLU A 55 16.98 -0.64 12.26
N ALA A 56 16.44 0.48 11.80
CA ALA A 56 15.02 0.79 11.75
C ALA A 56 14.72 1.78 10.62
N VAL A 57 13.47 1.82 10.17
CA VAL A 57 12.96 2.79 9.21
C VAL A 57 11.78 3.54 9.82
N LEU A 58 11.83 4.85 9.73
CA LEU A 58 10.81 5.78 10.22
C LEU A 58 10.17 6.48 9.01
N VAL A 59 8.90 6.19 8.75
CA VAL A 59 8.18 6.70 7.57
C VAL A 59 7.29 7.87 7.97
N LEU A 60 7.52 9.03 7.35
CA LEU A 60 6.85 10.29 7.68
C LEU A 60 5.57 10.53 6.88
N GLU A 61 4.88 9.45 6.52
CA GLU A 61 3.51 9.49 6.04
C GLU A 61 2.57 10.07 7.12
N PRO A 62 1.40 10.62 6.76
CA PRO A 62 0.42 11.09 7.75
C PRO A 62 0.09 10.02 8.78
N ALA A 63 -0.19 10.42 10.01
CA ALA A 63 -0.66 9.53 11.07
C ALA A 63 -2.01 8.88 10.72
N ALA A 64 -2.40 7.82 11.42
CA ALA A 64 -3.71 7.22 11.27
C ALA A 64 -4.72 7.89 12.20
N GLY A 65 -5.86 8.31 11.64
CA GLY A 65 -6.95 8.94 12.39
C GLY A 65 -6.60 10.27 13.04
N GLY A 66 -7.60 10.94 13.63
CA GLY A 66 -7.45 12.22 14.28
C GLY A 66 -6.68 12.16 15.61
N ASN A 67 -6.51 10.97 16.20
CA ASN A 67 -5.72 10.72 17.41
C ASN A 67 -4.22 10.55 17.17
N GLY A 68 -3.77 10.60 15.90
CA GLY A 68 -2.35 10.55 15.56
C GLY A 68 -1.68 9.18 15.74
N ALA A 69 -2.42 8.07 15.62
CA ALA A 69 -1.90 6.73 15.80
C ALA A 69 -0.78 6.39 14.79
N LEU A 70 0.23 5.65 15.22
CA LEU A 70 1.27 5.12 14.34
C LEU A 70 0.76 3.91 13.57
N LYS A 71 1.22 3.76 12.34
CA LYS A 71 0.89 2.61 11.51
C LYS A 71 1.93 1.53 11.72
N THR A 72 1.54 0.45 12.40
CA THR A 72 2.37 -0.74 12.65
C THR A 72 2.08 -1.88 11.67
N ALA A 73 1.03 -1.75 10.87
CA ALA A 73 0.69 -2.68 9.81
C ALA A 73 0.01 -1.98 8.63
N ARG A 74 0.34 -2.44 7.42
CA ARG A 74 -0.30 -2.01 6.17
C ARG A 74 -0.62 -3.23 5.32
N LYS A 75 -1.75 -3.23 4.62
CA LYS A 75 -2.01 -4.29 3.64
C LYS A 75 -0.98 -4.26 2.51
N GLY A 76 -0.64 -5.43 2.00
CA GLY A 76 0.03 -5.56 0.72
C GLY A 76 -0.93 -5.27 -0.43
N ILE A 77 -0.38 -4.83 -1.56
CA ILE A 77 -1.10 -4.36 -2.74
C ILE A 77 -0.63 -5.13 -3.95
N GLY A 78 -1.58 -5.63 -4.74
CA GLY A 78 -1.36 -6.17 -6.07
C GLY A 78 -2.32 -5.54 -7.08
N GLU A 79 -1.81 -5.25 -8.26
CA GLU A 79 -2.62 -4.79 -9.38
C GLU A 79 -2.48 -5.76 -10.55
N TYR A 80 -3.60 -6.12 -11.13
CA TYR A 80 -3.67 -7.08 -12.23
C TYR A 80 -4.59 -6.58 -13.33
N THR A 81 -4.24 -6.91 -14.57
CA THR A 81 -5.12 -6.74 -15.72
C THR A 81 -5.58 -8.13 -16.17
N LEU A 82 -6.88 -8.36 -16.09
CA LEU A 82 -7.54 -9.54 -16.62
C LEU A 82 -8.07 -9.22 -18.01
N GLN A 83 -7.54 -9.89 -19.03
CA GLN A 83 -7.95 -9.78 -20.42
C GLN A 83 -8.64 -11.06 -20.85
N VAL A 84 -9.72 -10.91 -21.60
CA VAL A 84 -10.46 -12.03 -22.20
C VAL A 84 -10.56 -11.80 -23.70
N GLU A 85 -10.14 -12.80 -24.47
CA GLU A 85 -10.32 -12.90 -25.91
C GLU A 85 -11.39 -13.95 -26.18
N GLY A 86 -12.38 -13.62 -26.99
CA GLY A 86 -13.46 -14.49 -27.44
C GLY A 86 -13.55 -14.50 -28.96
N VAL A 87 -14.72 -14.84 -29.50
CA VAL A 87 -14.99 -14.88 -30.94
C VAL A 87 -16.22 -14.02 -31.24
N SER A 88 -16.05 -13.03 -32.12
CA SER A 88 -17.17 -12.20 -32.57
C SER A 88 -18.11 -12.94 -33.50
N ALA A 89 -19.39 -12.68 -33.39
CA ALA A 89 -20.44 -13.15 -34.31
C ALA A 89 -21.61 -12.16 -34.33
N HIS A 90 -22.43 -12.20 -35.34
CA HIS A 90 -23.68 -11.43 -35.37
C HIS A 90 -24.69 -12.06 -34.43
N SER A 91 -25.15 -11.28 -33.43
CA SER A 91 -26.02 -11.82 -32.33
C SER A 91 -27.33 -12.42 -32.75
N GLY A 92 -27.85 -12.09 -33.93
CA GLY A 92 -29.10 -12.59 -34.45
C GLY A 92 -28.99 -13.58 -35.63
N LEU A 93 -27.78 -13.68 -36.26
CA LEU A 93 -27.59 -14.54 -37.43
C LEU A 93 -26.72 -15.77 -37.14
N ASP A 94 -25.68 -15.58 -36.35
CA ASP A 94 -24.64 -16.60 -36.13
C ASP A 94 -24.23 -16.67 -34.65
N PHE A 95 -25.18 -16.47 -33.75
CA PHE A 95 -24.91 -16.38 -32.30
C PHE A 95 -24.11 -17.57 -31.77
N GLU A 96 -24.42 -18.78 -32.27
CA GLU A 96 -23.78 -20.03 -31.84
C GLU A 96 -22.31 -20.15 -32.28
N LYS A 97 -21.85 -19.32 -33.22
CA LYS A 97 -20.44 -19.25 -33.64
C LYS A 97 -19.60 -18.29 -32.76
N GLY A 98 -20.29 -17.50 -31.93
CA GLY A 98 -19.65 -16.49 -31.07
C GLY A 98 -19.26 -17.05 -29.70
N HIS A 99 -18.16 -16.57 -29.15
CA HIS A 99 -17.75 -16.79 -27.77
C HIS A 99 -17.58 -15.44 -27.09
N SER A 100 -18.48 -15.11 -26.17
CA SER A 100 -18.56 -13.75 -25.60
C SER A 100 -17.51 -13.49 -24.54
N ALA A 101 -16.53 -12.65 -24.87
CA ALA A 101 -15.53 -12.19 -23.92
C ALA A 101 -16.15 -11.43 -22.73
N VAL A 102 -17.23 -10.68 -22.94
CA VAL A 102 -17.93 -9.96 -21.86
C VAL A 102 -18.60 -10.91 -20.88
N VAL A 103 -19.27 -11.97 -21.38
CA VAL A 103 -19.89 -12.99 -20.53
C VAL A 103 -18.82 -13.75 -19.75
N GLU A 104 -17.74 -14.14 -20.42
CA GLU A 104 -16.62 -14.83 -19.77
C GLU A 104 -15.99 -13.95 -18.68
N LEU A 105 -15.68 -12.67 -18.99
CA LEU A 105 -15.15 -11.72 -18.01
C LEU A 105 -16.06 -11.57 -16.80
N SER A 106 -17.39 -11.49 -17.02
CA SER A 106 -18.37 -11.38 -15.94
C SER A 106 -18.33 -12.60 -15.00
N ARG A 107 -18.21 -13.81 -15.54
CA ARG A 107 -18.03 -15.05 -14.75
C ARG A 107 -16.73 -15.02 -13.95
N GLN A 108 -15.64 -14.57 -14.56
CA GLN A 108 -14.36 -14.45 -13.87
C GLN A 108 -14.45 -13.43 -12.73
N ILE A 109 -15.09 -12.28 -12.91
CA ILE A 109 -15.28 -11.26 -11.86
C ILE A 109 -16.11 -11.83 -10.70
N LEU A 110 -17.18 -12.56 -10.96
CA LEU A 110 -17.95 -13.23 -9.92
C LEU A 110 -17.09 -14.23 -9.14
N ARG A 111 -16.30 -15.06 -9.84
CA ARG A 111 -15.36 -15.98 -9.22
C ARG A 111 -14.32 -15.26 -8.35
N LEU A 112 -13.84 -14.10 -8.77
CA LEU A 112 -12.92 -13.28 -7.98
C LEU A 112 -13.60 -12.70 -6.74
N SER A 113 -14.87 -12.29 -6.84
CA SER A 113 -15.60 -11.75 -5.69
C SER A 113 -15.78 -12.78 -4.57
N GLU A 114 -15.87 -14.07 -4.89
CA GLU A 114 -15.93 -15.17 -3.91
C GLU A 114 -14.63 -15.35 -3.11
N MET A 115 -13.53 -14.77 -3.60
CA MET A 115 -12.23 -14.84 -2.91
C MET A 115 -12.04 -13.71 -1.90
N VAL A 116 -12.97 -12.77 -1.80
CA VAL A 116 -12.95 -11.71 -0.78
C VAL A 116 -13.20 -12.35 0.59
N ASP A 117 -12.30 -12.08 1.52
CA ASP A 117 -12.44 -12.50 2.91
C ASP A 117 -12.08 -11.34 3.84
N LEU A 118 -13.12 -10.66 4.32
CA LEU A 118 -12.96 -9.52 5.21
C LEU A 118 -12.43 -9.91 6.59
N ARG A 119 -12.58 -11.19 7.01
CA ARG A 119 -12.05 -11.67 8.29
C ARG A 119 -10.52 -11.78 8.24
N SER A 120 -9.98 -12.34 7.17
CA SER A 120 -8.52 -12.33 6.92
C SER A 120 -8.02 -10.97 6.42
N GLY A 121 -8.94 -10.05 6.09
CA GLY A 121 -8.65 -8.72 5.56
C GLY A 121 -8.24 -8.71 4.09
N THR A 122 -8.62 -9.76 3.34
CA THR A 122 -8.42 -9.87 1.90
C THR A 122 -9.54 -9.18 1.15
N THR A 123 -9.19 -8.28 0.25
CA THR A 123 -10.13 -7.63 -0.66
C THR A 123 -9.65 -7.74 -2.10
N ILE A 124 -10.59 -8.01 -3.01
CA ILE A 124 -10.37 -8.05 -4.45
C ILE A 124 -11.44 -7.16 -5.08
N ASN A 125 -11.02 -6.21 -5.86
CA ASN A 125 -11.92 -5.25 -6.50
C ASN A 125 -11.63 -5.15 -7.99
N ALA A 126 -12.63 -5.47 -8.83
CA ALA A 126 -12.61 -5.16 -10.26
C ALA A 126 -13.05 -3.70 -10.45
N GLY A 127 -12.10 -2.77 -10.32
CA GLY A 127 -12.38 -1.33 -10.27
C GLY A 127 -12.66 -0.69 -11.63
N LYS A 128 -12.21 -1.33 -12.72
CA LYS A 128 -12.42 -0.84 -14.09
C LYS A 128 -12.72 -2.00 -15.00
N ILE A 129 -13.76 -1.87 -15.85
CA ILE A 129 -14.18 -2.88 -16.80
C ILE A 129 -14.38 -2.22 -18.17
N GLN A 130 -13.97 -2.92 -19.24
CA GLN A 130 -14.18 -2.52 -20.63
C GLN A 130 -14.49 -3.77 -21.46
N GLY A 131 -15.31 -3.65 -22.51
CA GLY A 131 -15.56 -4.76 -23.43
C GLY A 131 -16.69 -4.53 -24.41
N GLY A 132 -16.64 -5.28 -25.52
CA GLY A 132 -17.59 -5.20 -26.60
C GLY A 132 -17.46 -3.95 -27.47
N THR A 133 -18.15 -3.93 -28.61
CA THR A 133 -18.13 -2.83 -29.59
C THR A 133 -19.54 -2.34 -29.93
N ARG A 134 -20.50 -3.24 -30.15
CA ARG A 134 -21.89 -2.93 -30.53
C ARG A 134 -22.84 -3.94 -29.91
N GLY A 135 -24.09 -3.53 -29.61
CA GLY A 135 -25.10 -4.38 -29.00
C GLY A 135 -25.54 -5.60 -29.81
N ASN A 136 -25.35 -5.56 -31.13
CA ASN A 136 -25.70 -6.68 -32.04
C ASN A 136 -24.49 -7.53 -32.44
N VAL A 137 -23.35 -7.43 -31.71
CA VAL A 137 -22.14 -8.21 -31.96
C VAL A 137 -21.74 -8.93 -30.66
N VAL A 138 -21.53 -10.25 -30.73
CA VAL A 138 -20.92 -11.02 -29.64
C VAL A 138 -19.50 -10.47 -29.40
N ALA A 139 -19.22 -10.06 -28.18
CA ALA A 139 -18.00 -9.34 -27.85
C ALA A 139 -16.76 -10.25 -27.97
N ALA A 140 -15.80 -9.88 -28.81
CA ALA A 140 -14.54 -10.60 -28.97
C ALA A 140 -13.49 -10.22 -27.92
N GLU A 141 -13.61 -9.06 -27.28
CA GLU A 141 -12.63 -8.59 -26.30
C GLU A 141 -13.32 -7.99 -25.09
N ALA A 142 -12.74 -8.26 -23.93
CA ALA A 142 -13.11 -7.61 -22.66
C ALA A 142 -11.92 -7.59 -21.70
N SER A 143 -11.88 -6.63 -20.80
CA SER A 143 -10.83 -6.53 -19.79
C SER A 143 -11.32 -5.92 -18.49
N ALA A 144 -10.63 -6.24 -17.39
CA ALA A 144 -10.80 -5.60 -16.09
C ALA A 144 -9.47 -5.32 -15.41
N VAL A 145 -9.43 -4.22 -14.66
CA VAL A 145 -8.32 -3.92 -13.74
C VAL A 145 -8.74 -4.33 -12.34
N ILE A 146 -7.91 -5.14 -11.70
CA ILE A 146 -8.17 -5.79 -10.41
C ILE A 146 -7.18 -5.24 -9.37
N ASP A 147 -7.70 -4.65 -8.30
CA ASP A 147 -6.94 -4.31 -7.08
C ASP A 147 -7.06 -5.46 -6.09
N LEU A 148 -5.94 -5.97 -5.63
CA LEU A 148 -5.83 -6.99 -4.57
C LEU A 148 -5.20 -6.37 -3.34
N ARG A 149 -5.82 -6.57 -2.16
CA ARG A 149 -5.23 -6.20 -0.89
C ARG A 149 -5.29 -7.35 0.10
N ALA A 150 -4.20 -7.61 0.83
CA ALA A 150 -4.14 -8.64 1.87
C ALA A 150 -3.27 -8.21 3.06
N LYS A 151 -3.63 -8.66 4.26
CA LYS A 151 -2.91 -8.30 5.51
C LYS A 151 -1.57 -9.02 5.66
N THR A 152 -1.44 -10.23 5.10
CA THR A 152 -0.25 -11.06 5.28
C THR A 152 0.35 -11.49 3.94
N LYS A 153 1.66 -11.69 3.93
CA LYS A 153 2.39 -12.21 2.77
C LYS A 153 1.85 -13.55 2.30
N LYS A 154 1.57 -14.46 3.24
CA LYS A 154 1.00 -15.79 2.94
C LYS A 154 -0.32 -15.68 2.18
N GLU A 155 -1.20 -14.82 2.63
CA GLU A 155 -2.51 -14.60 2.00
C GLU A 155 -2.38 -13.92 0.63
N LEU A 156 -1.54 -12.89 0.55
CA LEU A 156 -1.25 -12.20 -0.70
C LEU A 156 -0.73 -13.16 -1.78
N GLU A 157 0.23 -14.01 -1.42
CA GLU A 157 0.79 -15.03 -2.31
C GLU A 157 -0.23 -16.12 -2.68
N ARG A 158 -1.10 -16.52 -1.74
CA ARG A 158 -2.18 -17.47 -2.00
C ARG A 158 -3.13 -16.94 -3.07
N VAL A 159 -3.57 -15.71 -2.92
CA VAL A 159 -4.51 -15.07 -3.86
C VAL A 159 -3.82 -14.78 -5.19
N HIS A 160 -2.58 -14.28 -5.17
CA HIS A 160 -1.77 -14.09 -6.39
C HIS A 160 -1.71 -15.37 -7.23
N ARG A 161 -1.32 -16.51 -6.62
CA ARG A 161 -1.26 -17.79 -7.35
C ARG A 161 -2.62 -18.17 -7.94
N ARG A 162 -3.70 -17.91 -7.20
CA ARG A 162 -5.06 -18.24 -7.66
C ARG A 162 -5.49 -17.36 -8.83
N LEU A 163 -5.15 -16.07 -8.80
CA LEU A 163 -5.34 -15.14 -9.93
C LEU A 163 -4.58 -15.63 -11.18
N MET A 164 -3.29 -15.91 -11.04
CA MET A 164 -2.44 -16.34 -12.16
C MET A 164 -2.82 -17.72 -12.73
N SER A 165 -3.63 -18.50 -12.01
CA SER A 165 -4.10 -19.82 -12.44
C SER A 165 -5.52 -19.85 -13.02
N LEU A 166 -6.16 -18.69 -13.22
CA LEU A 166 -7.50 -18.65 -13.81
C LEU A 166 -7.54 -19.33 -15.18
N ARG A 167 -8.63 -20.02 -15.43
CA ARG A 167 -8.91 -20.69 -16.72
C ARG A 167 -10.29 -20.25 -17.18
N PRO A 168 -10.52 -20.16 -18.49
CA PRO A 168 -11.82 -19.80 -19.01
C PRO A 168 -12.88 -20.84 -18.64
N PHE A 169 -14.12 -20.38 -18.45
CA PHE A 169 -15.32 -21.22 -18.33
C PHE A 169 -15.80 -21.66 -19.71
N ASP A 170 -15.69 -20.75 -20.70
CA ASP A 170 -16.00 -21.04 -22.09
C ASP A 170 -14.71 -21.48 -22.82
N PRO A 171 -14.64 -22.73 -23.34
CA PRO A 171 -13.45 -23.23 -24.06
C PRO A 171 -13.08 -22.40 -25.32
N GLY A 172 -14.03 -21.68 -25.90
CA GLY A 172 -13.82 -20.78 -27.03
C GLY A 172 -13.22 -19.42 -26.65
N CYS A 173 -13.12 -19.13 -25.35
CA CYS A 173 -12.46 -17.94 -24.84
C CYS A 173 -11.02 -18.23 -24.38
N ARG A 174 -10.20 -17.19 -24.41
CA ARG A 174 -8.85 -17.19 -23.81
C ARG A 174 -8.81 -16.15 -22.69
N VAL A 175 -8.30 -16.57 -21.54
CA VAL A 175 -8.07 -15.69 -20.38
C VAL A 175 -6.58 -15.45 -20.19
N LYS A 176 -6.18 -14.19 -20.11
CA LYS A 176 -4.80 -13.76 -19.87
C LYS A 176 -4.78 -12.81 -18.68
N ILE A 177 -3.84 -13.04 -17.78
CA ILE A 177 -3.60 -12.17 -16.61
C ILE A 177 -2.19 -11.65 -16.67
N SER A 178 -2.04 -10.35 -16.44
CA SER A 178 -0.78 -9.65 -16.29
C SER A 178 -0.80 -8.78 -15.05
N GLY A 179 0.37 -8.29 -14.63
CA GLY A 179 0.52 -7.55 -13.38
C GLY A 179 1.07 -8.42 -12.26
N GLY A 180 0.89 -7.98 -11.01
CA GLY A 180 1.47 -8.68 -9.87
C GLY A 180 1.38 -7.91 -8.56
N VAL A 181 2.13 -8.38 -7.58
CA VAL A 181 2.28 -7.71 -6.30
C VAL A 181 3.23 -6.53 -6.45
N ASN A 182 2.75 -5.31 -6.20
CA ASN A 182 3.56 -4.10 -6.16
C ASN A 182 4.20 -3.93 -4.76
N ARG A 183 3.37 -3.84 -3.71
CA ARG A 183 3.82 -3.68 -2.34
C ARG A 183 3.50 -4.93 -1.50
N PRO A 184 4.52 -5.63 -0.95
CA PRO A 184 4.27 -6.66 0.06
C PRO A 184 3.57 -6.05 1.30
N PRO A 185 2.90 -6.82 2.15
CA PRO A 185 2.33 -6.26 3.38
C PRO A 185 3.43 -5.86 4.37
N MET A 186 3.19 -4.76 5.08
CA MET A 186 3.89 -4.40 6.30
C MET A 186 3.19 -5.12 7.45
N GLU A 187 3.76 -6.22 7.92
CA GLU A 187 3.18 -6.99 9.02
C GLU A 187 3.70 -6.49 10.38
N ARG A 188 2.82 -6.50 11.39
CA ARG A 188 3.19 -6.17 12.77
C ARG A 188 4.01 -7.30 13.40
N THR A 189 5.28 -7.35 13.08
CA THR A 189 6.24 -8.33 13.64
C THR A 189 6.62 -8.00 15.09
N ALA A 190 7.29 -8.92 15.77
CA ALA A 190 7.83 -8.66 17.12
C ALA A 190 8.80 -7.46 17.13
N LYS A 191 9.59 -7.28 16.06
CA LYS A 191 10.52 -6.14 15.92
C LYS A 191 9.77 -4.82 15.76
N VAL A 192 8.71 -4.78 14.93
CA VAL A 192 7.84 -3.60 14.77
C VAL A 192 7.16 -3.27 16.10
N ALA A 193 6.62 -4.29 16.80
CA ALA A 193 6.01 -4.10 18.11
C ALA A 193 6.98 -3.55 19.16
N ALA A 194 8.25 -4.01 19.15
CA ALA A 194 9.27 -3.50 20.06
C ALA A 194 9.61 -2.03 19.77
N LEU A 195 9.72 -1.66 18.48
CA LEU A 195 9.96 -0.28 18.07
C LEU A 195 8.78 0.63 18.43
N TYR A 196 7.54 0.15 18.22
CA TYR A 196 6.34 0.87 18.65
C TYR A 196 6.30 1.09 20.18
N LYS A 197 6.66 0.08 20.98
CA LYS A 197 6.72 0.23 22.44
C LYS A 197 7.69 1.34 22.87
N LYS A 198 8.83 1.48 22.21
CA LYS A 198 9.77 2.58 22.44
C LYS A 198 9.12 3.93 22.09
N ALA A 199 8.43 4.04 20.96
CA ALA A 199 7.72 5.25 20.57
C ALA A 199 6.61 5.60 21.58
N ALA A 200 5.85 4.60 22.04
CA ALA A 200 4.80 4.80 23.05
C ALA A 200 5.36 5.24 24.41
N GLN A 201 6.52 4.72 24.81
CA GLN A 201 7.21 5.16 26.02
C GLN A 201 7.65 6.63 25.91
N ILE A 202 8.26 7.02 24.80
CA ILE A 202 8.67 8.42 24.55
C ILE A 202 7.43 9.33 24.60
N ALA A 203 6.33 8.97 23.96
CA ALA A 203 5.10 9.74 23.98
C ALA A 203 4.55 9.89 25.43
N HIS A 204 4.59 8.82 26.22
CA HIS A 204 4.18 8.84 27.62
C HIS A 204 5.05 9.77 28.47
N GLU A 205 6.38 9.75 28.27
CA GLU A 205 7.31 10.65 28.95
C GLU A 205 7.09 12.13 28.55
N LEU A 206 6.60 12.36 27.31
CA LEU A 206 6.18 13.67 26.83
C LEU A 206 4.75 14.07 27.28
N GLY A 207 4.07 13.23 28.07
CA GLY A 207 2.78 13.52 28.69
C GLY A 207 1.53 13.18 27.88
N TRP A 208 1.63 12.31 26.86
CA TRP A 208 0.47 11.88 26.06
C TRP A 208 0.49 10.39 25.67
N GLY A 209 -0.69 9.86 25.38
CA GLY A 209 -0.85 8.48 24.93
C GLY A 209 -0.65 8.35 23.42
N LEU A 210 0.03 7.31 22.98
CA LEU A 210 0.23 7.00 21.57
C LEU A 210 -0.43 5.66 21.23
N GLU A 211 -1.29 5.66 20.23
CA GLU A 211 -1.96 4.47 19.74
C GLU A 211 -1.27 3.91 18.50
N GLU A 212 -1.59 2.66 18.15
CA GLU A 212 -1.19 2.02 16.91
C GLU A 212 -2.38 1.61 16.06
N ALA A 213 -2.20 1.55 14.76
CA ALA A 213 -3.22 1.18 13.79
C ALA A 213 -2.70 0.24 12.71
N ALA A 214 -3.60 -0.58 12.18
CA ALA A 214 -3.42 -1.35 10.95
C ALA A 214 -4.28 -0.71 9.86
N VAL A 215 -3.69 -0.36 8.72
CA VAL A 215 -4.39 0.36 7.66
C VAL A 215 -4.42 -0.40 6.32
N GLY A 216 -5.38 -0.05 5.46
CA GLY A 216 -5.55 -0.71 4.15
C GLY A 216 -4.68 -0.14 3.03
N GLY A 217 -4.20 1.11 3.17
CA GLY A 217 -3.33 1.76 2.20
C GLY A 217 -1.87 1.33 2.34
N GLY A 218 -1.12 1.35 1.23
CA GLY A 218 0.33 1.09 1.25
C GLY A 218 1.16 2.36 1.39
N SER A 219 2.45 2.19 1.54
CA SER A 219 3.51 3.21 1.43
C SER A 219 4.83 2.51 1.12
N ASP A 220 5.91 3.26 0.96
CA ASP A 220 7.24 2.67 0.82
C ASP A 220 7.73 1.93 2.08
N GLY A 221 7.11 2.19 3.24
CA GLY A 221 7.29 1.39 4.45
C GLY A 221 6.95 -0.10 4.28
N ASN A 222 6.11 -0.45 3.32
CA ASN A 222 5.82 -1.83 2.96
C ASN A 222 7.07 -2.56 2.44
N PHE A 223 7.91 -1.89 1.63
CA PHE A 223 9.13 -2.50 1.09
C PHE A 223 10.14 -2.78 2.20
N THR A 224 10.35 -1.81 3.08
CA THR A 224 11.33 -1.91 4.16
C THR A 224 10.93 -2.96 5.20
N ALA A 225 9.66 -3.00 5.58
CA ALA A 225 9.12 -4.01 6.49
C ALA A 225 9.21 -5.43 5.90
N ALA A 226 8.98 -5.58 4.59
CA ALA A 226 9.07 -6.88 3.90
C ALA A 226 10.49 -7.47 3.90
N LEU A 227 11.50 -6.64 4.07
CA LEU A 227 12.91 -7.06 4.26
C LEU A 227 13.21 -7.50 5.70
N GLY A 228 12.24 -7.40 6.60
CA GLY A 228 12.41 -7.72 8.03
C GLY A 228 13.05 -6.59 8.85
N VAL A 229 13.18 -5.39 8.27
CA VAL A 229 13.63 -4.19 8.98
C VAL A 229 12.49 -3.63 9.82
N PRO A 230 12.70 -3.35 11.11
CA PRO A 230 11.68 -2.71 11.95
C PRO A 230 11.26 -1.39 11.32
N THR A 231 10.00 -1.25 10.96
CA THR A 231 9.47 -0.06 10.29
C THR A 231 8.29 0.49 11.09
N LEU A 232 8.34 1.76 11.44
CA LEU A 232 7.16 2.52 11.91
C LEU A 232 6.75 3.51 10.86
N ASP A 233 5.47 3.57 10.60
CA ASP A 233 4.89 4.46 9.62
C ASP A 233 3.86 5.38 10.27
N GLY A 234 3.44 6.44 9.60
CA GLY A 234 2.51 7.42 10.15
C GLY A 234 3.16 8.38 11.15
N LEU A 235 4.49 8.58 11.08
CA LEU A 235 5.21 9.52 11.94
C LEU A 235 5.08 10.98 11.49
N GLY A 236 4.52 11.25 10.33
CA GLY A 236 4.24 12.58 9.83
C GLY A 236 3.09 13.27 10.55
N ALA A 237 2.47 14.22 9.89
CA ALA A 237 1.43 15.07 10.49
C ALA A 237 0.14 14.31 10.80
N VAL A 238 -0.58 14.78 11.80
CA VAL A 238 -2.00 14.48 12.02
C VAL A 238 -2.82 15.36 11.09
N GLY A 239 -3.80 14.78 10.42
CA GLY A 239 -4.64 15.51 9.47
C GLY A 239 -5.72 14.60 8.89
N ASP A 240 -6.44 15.12 7.90
CA ASP A 240 -7.51 14.41 7.21
C ASP A 240 -7.57 14.79 5.74
N GLY A 241 -8.36 14.04 4.95
CA GLY A 241 -8.65 14.36 3.56
C GLY A 241 -7.51 14.06 2.59
N ALA A 242 -6.64 13.08 2.86
CA ALA A 242 -5.59 12.69 1.93
C ALA A 242 -6.14 12.47 0.50
N HIS A 243 -5.51 13.10 -0.49
CA HIS A 243 -5.93 13.14 -1.91
C HIS A 243 -7.25 13.89 -2.19
N ALA A 244 -7.87 14.51 -1.19
CA ALA A 244 -9.09 15.31 -1.38
C ALA A 244 -8.79 16.81 -1.43
N ALA A 245 -9.71 17.58 -2.03
CA ALA A 245 -9.57 19.04 -2.11
C ALA A 245 -9.56 19.74 -0.73
N HIS A 246 -10.05 19.07 0.31
CA HIS A 246 -10.08 19.57 1.69
C HIS A 246 -8.94 18.99 2.55
N GLU A 247 -7.90 18.44 1.95
CA GLU A 247 -6.74 17.91 2.69
C GLU A 247 -6.22 18.95 3.68
N SER A 248 -6.05 18.54 4.93
CA SER A 248 -5.71 19.44 6.04
C SER A 248 -4.72 18.82 7.01
N VAL A 249 -4.04 19.67 7.76
CA VAL A 249 -3.09 19.31 8.82
C VAL A 249 -3.48 20.00 10.12
N VAL A 250 -3.46 19.26 11.22
CA VAL A 250 -3.68 19.80 12.56
C VAL A 250 -2.38 20.42 13.07
N ILE A 251 -2.26 21.75 12.94
CA ILE A 251 -1.02 22.49 13.27
C ILE A 251 -0.60 22.28 14.74
N SER A 252 -1.55 22.23 15.68
CA SER A 252 -1.27 22.04 17.10
C SER A 252 -0.63 20.69 17.45
N GLU A 253 -0.74 19.68 16.57
CA GLU A 253 -0.11 18.38 16.76
C GLU A 253 1.33 18.31 16.23
N LEU A 254 1.77 19.25 15.38
CA LEU A 254 3.13 19.23 14.80
C LEU A 254 4.24 19.22 15.85
N PRO A 255 4.19 20.02 16.94
CA PRO A 255 5.22 19.97 17.99
C PRO A 255 5.35 18.60 18.65
N LYS A 256 4.22 17.93 18.94
CA LYS A 256 4.22 16.56 19.52
C LYS A 256 4.86 15.55 18.55
N ARG A 257 4.53 15.66 17.25
CA ARG A 257 5.11 14.78 16.21
C ARG A 257 6.62 15.01 16.08
N ALA A 258 7.07 16.27 16.13
CA ALA A 258 8.49 16.62 16.12
C ALA A 258 9.22 16.05 17.34
N ALA A 259 8.66 16.23 18.55
CA ALA A 259 9.25 15.71 19.78
C ALA A 259 9.34 14.17 19.78
N LEU A 260 8.28 13.48 19.31
CA LEU A 260 8.31 12.03 19.17
C LEU A 260 9.39 11.56 18.20
N LEU A 261 9.50 12.22 17.03
CA LEU A 261 10.52 11.87 16.04
C LEU A 261 11.94 12.14 16.58
N ALA A 262 12.16 13.27 17.25
CA ALA A 262 13.42 13.59 17.90
C ALA A 262 13.82 12.53 18.94
N GLY A 263 12.87 12.13 19.82
CA GLY A 263 13.10 11.08 20.78
C GLY A 263 13.45 9.72 20.15
N LEU A 264 12.80 9.36 19.06
CA LEU A 264 13.10 8.11 18.33
C LEU A 264 14.50 8.14 17.66
N LEU A 265 14.93 9.30 17.17
CA LEU A 265 16.24 9.48 16.55
C LEU A 265 17.39 9.58 17.58
N SER A 266 17.06 9.78 18.85
CA SER A 266 18.03 9.86 19.96
C SER A 266 18.23 8.51 20.68
N LEU A 267 17.52 7.46 20.27
CA LEU A 267 17.69 6.10 20.81
C LEU A 267 18.98 5.47 20.27
#